data_86f42467f22efd47091ba6a913ed54fb
#
_entry.id   86f42467f22efd47091ba6a913ed54fb
#
_cell.length_a   1.000
_cell.length_b   1.000
_cell.length_c   1.000
_cell.angle_alpha   90.00
_cell.angle_beta   90.00
_cell.angle_gamma   90.00
#
_symmetry.space_group_name_H-M   'P 1'
#
loop_
_entity.id
_entity.type
_entity.pdbx_description
1 polymer ?
#
loop_
_entity_poly.entity_id
_entity_poly.type
_entity_poly.pdbx_seq_one_letter_code
_entity_poly.pdbx_strand_id
1 'polypeptide(L)'
;MRVGVGSGNPVKRRAVEQALGIASEADAGSGPFDAGGDLLDGLPSGSESVAVEAVPVPSGVSEQPTGHAETVAGAENRAAAVLDAEPEGYDLGVGIEGGVAEFDGADGLFLIMWAAVSDGSRVGRGAGPSLELPAAVAARIEDGEELGPVMDDVLDTNGVARRGGAAGALTNGRVDRADALAAAVAGALGPFASDLYRSV
;
A
#
# COMPACT_ATOMS: atom_id res chain seq x y z
N MET A 1 10.86 13.50 -11.43
CA MET A 1 10.71 12.95 -10.06
C MET A 1 10.92 11.45 -10.10
N ARG A 2 11.72 10.89 -9.18
CA ARG A 2 11.94 9.44 -9.02
C ARG A 2 11.30 8.96 -7.72
N VAL A 3 10.46 7.96 -7.81
CA VAL A 3 9.74 7.36 -6.67
C VAL A 3 10.16 5.91 -6.53
N GLY A 4 10.77 5.57 -5.41
CA GLY A 4 11.15 4.20 -5.08
C GLY A 4 10.06 3.50 -4.28
N VAL A 5 9.67 2.30 -4.68
CA VAL A 5 8.69 1.46 -3.97
C VAL A 5 9.42 0.35 -3.23
N GLY A 6 9.36 0.33 -1.91
CA GLY A 6 10.07 -0.61 -1.02
C GLY A 6 9.60 -2.06 -1.12
N SER A 7 9.43 -2.57 -2.35
CA SER A 7 8.96 -3.93 -2.59
C SER A 7 9.26 -4.40 -4.01
N GLY A 8 9.57 -5.70 -4.17
CA GLY A 8 9.62 -6.36 -5.47
C GLY A 8 8.25 -6.84 -6.00
N ASN A 9 7.16 -6.60 -5.26
CA ASN A 9 5.83 -7.04 -5.68
C ASN A 9 5.24 -6.07 -6.72
N PRO A 10 4.95 -6.52 -7.97
CA PRO A 10 4.43 -5.66 -9.03
C PRO A 10 3.09 -5.01 -8.68
N VAL A 11 2.26 -5.65 -7.84
CA VAL A 11 0.97 -5.08 -7.40
C VAL A 11 1.19 -3.85 -6.53
N LYS A 12 2.23 -3.84 -5.67
CA LYS A 12 2.56 -2.67 -4.86
C LYS A 12 3.07 -1.51 -5.73
N ARG A 13 3.88 -1.80 -6.76
CA ARG A 13 4.33 -0.78 -7.72
C ARG A 13 3.14 -0.19 -8.49
N ARG A 14 2.27 -1.04 -9.04
CA ARG A 14 1.05 -0.60 -9.74
C ARG A 14 0.17 0.29 -8.86
N ALA A 15 0.00 -0.05 -7.58
CA ALA A 15 -0.76 0.78 -6.64
C ALA A 15 -0.17 2.20 -6.49
N VAL A 16 1.16 2.33 -6.49
CA VAL A 16 1.83 3.64 -6.45
C VAL A 16 1.63 4.40 -7.76
N GLU A 17 1.75 3.73 -8.91
CA GLU A 17 1.50 4.31 -10.23
C GLU A 17 0.06 4.84 -10.33
N GLN A 18 -0.93 4.05 -9.87
CA GLN A 18 -2.34 4.47 -9.80
C GLN A 18 -2.55 5.68 -8.88
N ALA A 19 -1.96 5.66 -7.68
CA ALA A 19 -2.10 6.77 -6.73
C ALA A 19 -1.45 8.07 -7.21
N LEU A 20 -0.45 7.98 -8.09
CA LEU A 20 0.21 9.12 -8.73
C LEU A 20 -0.47 9.56 -10.03
N GLY A 21 -1.55 8.89 -10.44
CA GLY A 21 -2.24 9.19 -11.70
C GLY A 21 -1.42 8.81 -12.96
N ILE A 22 -0.41 7.95 -12.82
CA ILE A 22 0.38 7.45 -13.93
C ILE A 22 -0.35 6.25 -14.51
N ALA A 23 -1.23 6.48 -15.50
CA ALA A 23 -1.94 5.40 -16.17
C ALA A 23 -0.97 4.55 -17.00
N SER A 24 -0.95 3.24 -16.78
CA SER A 24 -0.44 2.32 -17.80
C SER A 24 -1.49 2.23 -18.93
N GLU A 25 -1.05 2.12 -20.20
CA GLU A 25 -1.95 1.94 -21.36
C GLU A 25 -2.89 0.72 -21.23
N ALA A 26 -2.61 -0.21 -20.29
CA ALA A 26 -3.44 -1.36 -19.99
C ALA A 26 -4.62 -1.06 -19.03
N ASP A 27 -4.61 0.07 -18.34
CA ASP A 27 -5.57 0.46 -17.29
C ASP A 27 -6.48 1.64 -17.68
N ALA A 28 -6.64 1.94 -18.96
CA ALA A 28 -7.52 3.00 -19.48
C ALA A 28 -9.03 2.68 -19.29
N GLY A 29 -9.41 2.26 -18.10
CA GLY A 29 -10.77 1.91 -17.73
C GLY A 29 -11.00 2.09 -16.23
N SER A 30 -11.49 3.27 -15.84
CA SER A 30 -12.19 3.55 -14.58
C SER A 30 -11.56 3.03 -13.28
N GLY A 31 -10.45 3.62 -12.87
CA GLY A 31 -10.06 3.58 -11.44
C GLY A 31 -10.86 4.61 -10.64
N PRO A 32 -11.11 4.37 -9.34
CA PRO A 32 -11.85 5.31 -8.47
C PRO A 32 -11.14 6.65 -8.26
N PHE A 33 -9.94 6.82 -8.79
CA PHE A 33 -9.09 8.01 -8.64
C PHE A 33 -8.98 8.86 -9.92
N ASP A 34 -9.91 8.73 -10.87
CA ASP A 34 -10.06 9.70 -11.96
C ASP A 34 -10.66 11.03 -11.43
N ALA A 35 -10.06 11.53 -10.38
CA ALA A 35 -10.27 12.89 -9.92
C ALA A 35 -9.36 13.76 -10.77
N GLY A 36 -9.96 14.50 -11.72
CA GLY A 36 -9.29 15.40 -12.66
C GLY A 36 -8.55 16.59 -12.01
N GLY A 37 -7.74 16.31 -10.99
CA GLY A 37 -6.74 17.17 -10.40
C GLY A 37 -5.38 16.56 -10.72
N ASP A 38 -4.52 17.34 -11.30
CA ASP A 38 -3.12 16.95 -11.46
C ASP A 38 -2.50 16.84 -10.07
N LEU A 39 -2.44 15.60 -9.54
CA LEU A 39 -1.78 15.30 -8.25
C LEU A 39 -0.31 15.76 -8.26
N LEU A 40 0.24 16.03 -9.45
CA LEU A 40 1.58 16.54 -9.64
C LEU A 40 1.71 18.05 -9.37
N ASP A 41 0.60 18.80 -9.36
CA ASP A 41 0.61 20.25 -9.10
C ASP A 41 1.06 20.62 -7.66
N GLY A 42 0.96 19.69 -6.73
CA GLY A 42 1.43 19.86 -5.34
C GLY A 42 2.80 19.27 -5.05
N LEU A 43 3.36 18.47 -5.96
CA LEU A 43 4.68 17.88 -5.82
C LEU A 43 5.77 18.83 -6.31
N PRO A 44 7.05 18.68 -5.90
CA PRO A 44 8.14 19.60 -6.28
C PRO A 44 8.16 19.82 -7.79
N SER A 45 7.85 21.05 -8.21
CA SER A 45 7.72 21.45 -9.62
C SER A 45 9.05 21.30 -10.34
N GLY A 46 9.08 20.58 -11.45
CA GLY A 46 10.23 20.56 -12.35
C GLY A 46 10.46 19.28 -13.16
N SER A 47 9.70 18.20 -12.93
CA SER A 47 9.93 16.99 -13.71
C SER A 47 8.82 16.77 -14.74
N GLU A 48 9.18 16.82 -16.02
CA GLU A 48 8.32 16.45 -17.15
C GLU A 48 7.93 14.96 -17.14
N SER A 49 8.47 14.15 -16.21
CA SER A 49 8.15 12.72 -16.07
C SER A 49 8.35 12.26 -14.64
N VAL A 50 7.45 11.36 -14.19
CA VAL A 50 7.58 10.62 -12.93
C VAL A 50 7.99 9.19 -13.27
N ALA A 51 9.08 8.72 -12.66
CA ALA A 51 9.55 7.34 -12.76
C ALA A 51 9.26 6.60 -11.45
N VAL A 52 8.58 5.47 -11.52
CA VAL A 52 8.30 4.59 -10.36
C VAL A 52 9.11 3.31 -10.49
N GLU A 53 9.96 3.06 -9.51
CA GLU A 53 10.91 1.94 -9.53
C GLU A 53 10.70 1.02 -8.33
N ALA A 54 10.78 -0.30 -8.57
CA ALA A 54 10.74 -1.30 -7.48
C ALA A 54 12.12 -1.39 -6.82
N VAL A 55 12.16 -1.20 -5.50
CA VAL A 55 13.37 -1.29 -4.66
C VAL A 55 13.10 -2.33 -3.57
N PRO A 56 13.42 -3.61 -3.77
CA PRO A 56 13.18 -4.63 -2.76
C PRO A 56 14.00 -4.36 -1.50
N VAL A 57 13.33 -3.98 -0.42
CA VAL A 57 13.92 -3.74 0.90
C VAL A 57 13.14 -4.51 1.98
N PRO A 58 13.76 -4.89 3.10
CA PRO A 58 13.06 -5.52 4.22
C PRO A 58 12.09 -4.55 4.89
N SER A 59 11.02 -5.10 5.48
CA SER A 59 10.08 -4.32 6.30
C SER A 59 10.58 -4.13 7.74
N GLY A 60 11.45 -5.01 8.22
CA GLY A 60 11.89 -5.03 9.61
C GLY A 60 10.81 -5.46 10.61
N VAL A 61 9.68 -5.97 10.13
CA VAL A 61 8.57 -6.52 10.94
C VAL A 61 8.31 -7.98 10.54
N SER A 62 7.38 -8.65 11.19
CA SER A 62 6.97 -10.02 10.87
C SER A 62 6.45 -10.14 9.42
N GLU A 63 6.45 -11.35 8.86
CA GLU A 63 5.90 -11.59 7.50
C GLU A 63 4.40 -11.30 7.45
N GLN A 64 3.70 -11.53 8.56
CA GLN A 64 2.32 -11.11 8.77
C GLN A 64 2.25 -10.17 9.98
N PRO A 65 2.33 -8.84 9.76
CA PRO A 65 2.16 -7.87 10.83
C PRO A 65 0.80 -8.00 11.52
N THR A 66 0.82 -7.92 12.85
CA THR A 66 -0.39 -7.97 13.66
C THR A 66 -0.60 -6.63 14.37
N GLY A 67 -1.77 -6.06 14.17
CA GLY A 67 -2.13 -4.73 14.65
C GLY A 67 -1.63 -3.60 13.77
N HIS A 68 -2.25 -2.43 13.96
CA HIS A 68 -1.91 -1.23 13.18
C HIS A 68 -0.47 -0.77 13.40
N ALA A 69 0.01 -0.83 14.63
CA ALA A 69 1.34 -0.31 14.96
C ALA A 69 2.46 -1.02 14.19
N GLU A 70 2.42 -2.35 14.14
CA GLU A 70 3.42 -3.14 13.42
C GLU A 70 3.29 -2.94 11.90
N THR A 71 2.06 -2.90 11.37
CA THR A 71 1.82 -2.68 9.94
C THR A 71 2.30 -1.30 9.49
N VAL A 72 2.05 -0.25 10.28
CA VAL A 72 2.56 1.11 10.04
C VAL A 72 4.09 1.13 10.09
N ALA A 73 4.69 0.52 11.13
CA ALA A 73 6.14 0.46 11.25
C ALA A 73 6.79 -0.23 10.04
N GLY A 74 6.21 -1.33 9.55
CA GLY A 74 6.69 -2.02 8.35
C GLY A 74 6.63 -1.14 7.10
N ALA A 75 5.56 -0.36 6.93
CA ALA A 75 5.44 0.59 5.83
C ALA A 75 6.49 1.71 5.94
N GLU A 76 6.67 2.31 7.13
CA GLU A 76 7.67 3.37 7.37
C GLU A 76 9.11 2.88 7.15
N ASN A 77 9.43 1.70 7.67
CA ASN A 77 10.76 1.11 7.50
C ASN A 77 11.10 0.92 6.03
N ARG A 78 10.14 0.45 5.22
CA ARG A 78 10.35 0.30 3.78
C ARG A 78 10.53 1.65 3.08
N ALA A 79 9.73 2.66 3.44
CA ALA A 79 9.86 4.00 2.85
C ALA A 79 11.24 4.61 3.15
N ALA A 80 11.71 4.51 4.38
CA ALA A 80 13.04 4.98 4.79
C ALA A 80 14.16 4.18 4.11
N ALA A 81 14.07 2.85 4.11
CA ALA A 81 15.09 1.99 3.51
C ALA A 81 15.26 2.20 2.00
N VAL A 82 14.22 2.63 1.28
CA VAL A 82 14.33 3.04 -0.13
C VAL A 82 15.25 4.24 -0.28
N LEU A 83 15.08 5.27 0.55
CA LEU A 83 15.91 6.48 0.50
C LEU A 83 17.35 6.20 0.93
N ASP A 84 17.53 5.31 1.92
CA ASP A 84 18.86 4.89 2.40
C ASP A 84 19.62 4.04 1.37
N ALA A 85 18.89 3.28 0.54
CA ALA A 85 19.51 2.43 -0.48
C ALA A 85 20.22 3.23 -1.57
N GLU A 86 19.70 4.40 -1.93
CA GLU A 86 20.27 5.33 -2.92
C GLU A 86 19.98 6.78 -2.49
N PRO A 87 20.78 7.38 -1.58
CA PRO A 87 20.45 8.65 -0.93
C PRO A 87 20.18 9.85 -1.84
N GLU A 88 20.77 9.86 -3.04
CA GLU A 88 20.52 10.90 -4.07
C GLU A 88 19.70 10.35 -5.26
N GLY A 89 19.13 9.15 -5.09
CA GLY A 89 18.45 8.42 -6.16
C GLY A 89 16.96 8.69 -6.26
N TYR A 90 16.29 8.81 -5.12
CA TYR A 90 14.83 8.93 -5.05
C TYR A 90 14.40 10.22 -4.36
N ASP A 91 13.44 10.92 -4.98
CA ASP A 91 12.76 12.07 -4.39
C ASP A 91 11.76 11.64 -3.30
N LEU A 92 11.13 10.47 -3.49
CA LEU A 92 10.21 9.85 -2.54
C LEU A 92 10.49 8.37 -2.38
N GLY A 93 10.51 7.91 -1.13
CA GLY A 93 10.43 6.51 -0.76
C GLY A 93 9.00 6.13 -0.36
N VAL A 94 8.48 5.06 -0.93
CA VAL A 94 7.13 4.54 -0.64
C VAL A 94 7.22 3.14 -0.06
N GLY A 95 6.68 2.97 1.14
CA GLY A 95 6.51 1.68 1.78
C GLY A 95 5.03 1.33 1.87
N ILE A 96 4.71 0.08 1.60
CA ILE A 96 3.35 -0.45 1.70
C ILE A 96 3.42 -1.76 2.47
N GLU A 97 2.54 -1.92 3.47
CA GLU A 97 2.45 -3.15 4.23
C GLU A 97 1.00 -3.58 4.43
N GLY A 98 0.79 -4.87 4.50
CA GLY A 98 -0.49 -5.48 4.85
C GLY A 98 -0.34 -6.27 6.14
N GLY A 99 -1.39 -6.33 6.91
CA GLY A 99 -1.42 -7.07 8.17
C GLY A 99 -2.85 -7.43 8.54
N VAL A 100 -3.01 -7.92 9.75
CA VAL A 100 -4.31 -8.19 10.34
C VAL A 100 -4.46 -7.44 11.66
N ALA A 101 -5.66 -7.00 11.98
CA ALA A 101 -5.94 -6.28 13.23
C ALA A 101 -7.37 -6.47 13.69
N GLU A 102 -7.57 -6.36 14.99
CA GLU A 102 -8.87 -6.12 15.59
C GLU A 102 -9.14 -4.62 15.65
N PHE A 103 -10.42 -4.25 15.72
CA PHE A 103 -10.86 -2.87 15.88
C PHE A 103 -11.72 -2.71 17.12
N ASP A 104 -11.49 -1.64 17.87
CA ASP A 104 -12.36 -1.27 18.95
C ASP A 104 -13.78 -0.98 18.41
N GLY A 105 -14.78 -1.72 18.88
CA GLY A 105 -16.18 -1.55 18.49
C GLY A 105 -16.61 -2.29 17.25
N ALA A 106 -15.77 -3.15 16.69
CA ALA A 106 -16.13 -4.11 15.63
C ALA A 106 -15.57 -5.49 15.98
N ASP A 107 -16.44 -6.48 16.11
CA ASP A 107 -16.03 -7.86 16.39
C ASP A 107 -15.30 -8.46 15.17
N GLY A 108 -14.34 -9.36 15.43
CA GLY A 108 -13.62 -10.13 14.43
C GLY A 108 -12.26 -9.55 14.03
N LEU A 109 -11.57 -10.32 13.21
CA LEU A 109 -10.25 -9.98 12.68
C LEU A 109 -10.37 -9.38 11.27
N PHE A 110 -9.61 -8.36 10.98
CA PHE A 110 -9.66 -7.62 9.71
C PHE A 110 -8.33 -7.70 8.98
N LEU A 111 -8.36 -7.86 7.67
CA LEU A 111 -7.26 -7.50 6.79
C LEU A 111 -7.14 -5.97 6.79
N ILE A 112 -5.94 -5.47 7.08
CA ILE A 112 -5.61 -4.05 7.06
C ILE A 112 -4.46 -3.77 6.08
N MET A 113 -4.38 -2.54 5.61
CA MET A 113 -3.33 -2.09 4.69
C MET A 113 -2.90 -0.68 5.08
N TRP A 114 -1.56 -0.46 5.11
CA TRP A 114 -0.97 0.83 5.38
C TRP A 114 0.09 1.18 4.35
N ALA A 115 0.18 2.46 4.04
CA ALA A 115 1.26 3.03 3.25
C ALA A 115 1.94 4.16 4.01
N ALA A 116 3.23 4.31 3.77
CA ALA A 116 4.02 5.47 4.18
C ALA A 116 4.75 6.03 2.96
N VAL A 117 4.80 7.35 2.86
CA VAL A 117 5.58 8.09 1.86
C VAL A 117 6.54 9.01 2.61
N SER A 118 7.81 9.02 2.21
CA SER A 118 8.85 9.84 2.84
C SER A 118 9.70 10.55 1.79
N ASP A 119 10.08 11.82 2.07
CA ASP A 119 11.11 12.58 1.36
C ASP A 119 12.43 12.69 2.17
N GLY A 120 12.53 11.91 3.26
CA GLY A 120 13.66 11.97 4.21
C GLY A 120 13.51 13.02 5.31
N SER A 121 12.66 14.03 5.12
CA SER A 121 12.40 15.06 6.14
C SER A 121 11.00 14.94 6.75
N ARG A 122 10.06 14.43 6.02
CA ARG A 122 8.64 14.34 6.35
C ARG A 122 8.12 12.95 5.97
N VAL A 123 7.17 12.44 6.75
CA VAL A 123 6.49 11.16 6.48
C VAL A 123 4.99 11.37 6.47
N GLY A 124 4.35 11.02 5.35
CA GLY A 124 2.92 10.88 5.24
C GLY A 124 2.49 9.42 5.45
N ARG A 125 1.31 9.21 6.01
CA ARG A 125 0.72 7.88 6.28
C ARG A 125 -0.69 7.82 5.76
N GLY A 126 -1.08 6.67 5.21
CA GLY A 126 -2.45 6.43 4.75
C GLY A 126 -2.85 4.97 4.97
N ALA A 127 -4.11 4.76 5.31
CA ALA A 127 -4.70 3.43 5.41
C ALA A 127 -5.56 3.13 4.19
N GLY A 128 -5.53 1.89 3.74
CA GLY A 128 -6.47 1.36 2.76
C GLY A 128 -7.76 0.86 3.44
N PRO A 129 -8.68 0.28 2.67
CA PRO A 129 -9.88 -0.32 3.23
C PRO A 129 -9.51 -1.46 4.19
N SER A 130 -10.27 -1.56 5.28
CA SER A 130 -10.22 -2.69 6.20
C SER A 130 -11.32 -3.67 5.83
N LEU A 131 -10.99 -4.96 5.74
CA LEU A 131 -11.92 -6.01 5.30
C LEU A 131 -12.01 -7.09 6.38
N GLU A 132 -13.21 -7.31 6.89
CA GLU A 132 -13.47 -8.38 7.86
C GLU A 132 -13.13 -9.74 7.25
N LEU A 133 -12.41 -10.56 8.01
CA LEU A 133 -12.06 -11.91 7.61
C LEU A 133 -13.20 -12.87 7.99
N PRO A 134 -13.53 -13.84 7.13
CA PRO A 134 -14.45 -14.91 7.53
C PRO A 134 -13.96 -15.61 8.80
N ALA A 135 -14.86 -15.94 9.73
CA ALA A 135 -14.49 -16.53 11.01
C ALA A 135 -13.58 -17.77 10.91
N ALA A 136 -13.79 -18.61 9.89
CA ALA A 136 -12.93 -19.77 9.64
C ALA A 136 -11.51 -19.39 9.20
N VAL A 137 -11.34 -18.25 8.52
CA VAL A 137 -10.02 -17.71 8.15
C VAL A 137 -9.38 -17.07 9.37
N ALA A 138 -10.13 -16.24 10.10
CA ALA A 138 -9.66 -15.57 11.30
C ALA A 138 -9.12 -16.58 12.34
N ALA A 139 -9.85 -17.66 12.62
CA ALA A 139 -9.42 -18.70 13.55
C ALA A 139 -8.06 -19.31 13.17
N ARG A 140 -7.81 -19.57 11.89
CA ARG A 140 -6.52 -20.10 11.43
C ARG A 140 -5.37 -19.10 11.60
N ILE A 141 -5.66 -17.80 11.39
CA ILE A 141 -4.69 -16.74 11.65
C ILE A 141 -4.36 -16.62 13.13
N GLU A 142 -5.37 -16.71 14.01
CA GLU A 142 -5.21 -16.70 15.46
C GLU A 142 -4.41 -17.92 15.96
N ASP A 143 -4.54 -19.07 15.27
CA ASP A 143 -3.73 -20.27 15.48
C ASP A 143 -2.30 -20.16 14.95
N GLY A 144 -1.92 -19.01 14.33
CA GLY A 144 -0.55 -18.69 13.90
C GLY A 144 -0.26 -18.99 12.44
N GLU A 145 -1.28 -19.29 11.61
CA GLU A 145 -1.10 -19.41 10.17
C GLU A 145 -1.05 -18.01 9.51
N GLU A 146 -0.42 -17.91 8.34
CA GLU A 146 -0.38 -16.67 7.57
C GLU A 146 -1.59 -16.55 6.62
N LEU A 147 -2.12 -15.32 6.45
CA LEU A 147 -3.29 -15.05 5.61
C LEU A 147 -3.10 -15.51 4.15
N GLY A 148 -1.91 -15.33 3.59
CA GLY A 148 -1.63 -15.74 2.21
C GLY A 148 -1.86 -17.22 1.96
N PRO A 149 -1.15 -18.11 2.66
CA PRO A 149 -1.34 -19.56 2.62
C PRO A 149 -2.79 -20.00 2.96
N VAL A 150 -3.40 -19.41 3.98
CA VAL A 150 -4.79 -19.73 4.35
C VAL A 150 -5.75 -19.41 3.22
N MET A 151 -5.59 -18.26 2.58
CA MET A 151 -6.44 -17.88 1.43
C MET A 151 -6.17 -18.74 0.19
N ASP A 152 -4.93 -19.15 -0.04
CA ASP A 152 -4.59 -20.09 -1.12
C ASP A 152 -5.29 -21.43 -0.93
N ASP A 153 -5.31 -21.96 0.29
CA ASP A 153 -5.96 -23.20 0.66
C ASP A 153 -7.49 -23.09 0.53
N VAL A 154 -8.10 -22.05 1.12
CA VAL A 154 -9.55 -21.84 1.09
C VAL A 154 -10.10 -21.66 -0.32
N LEU A 155 -9.30 -21.11 -1.23
CA LEU A 155 -9.69 -20.84 -2.62
C LEU A 155 -9.22 -21.93 -3.60
N ASP A 156 -8.60 -23.01 -3.10
CA ASP A 156 -8.00 -24.08 -3.91
C ASP A 156 -7.11 -23.52 -5.04
N THR A 157 -6.20 -22.60 -4.68
CA THR A 157 -5.34 -21.89 -5.62
C THR A 157 -3.94 -21.71 -5.06
N ASN A 158 -3.06 -21.06 -5.83
CA ASN A 158 -1.72 -20.70 -5.38
C ASN A 158 -1.39 -19.26 -5.77
N GLY A 159 -0.80 -18.51 -4.84
CA GLY A 159 -0.31 -17.16 -5.08
C GLY A 159 -1.40 -16.10 -5.20
N VAL A 160 -2.47 -16.20 -4.40
CA VAL A 160 -3.53 -15.17 -4.26
C VAL A 160 -2.93 -13.79 -4.08
N ALA A 161 -1.84 -13.68 -3.31
CA ALA A 161 -1.15 -12.42 -3.06
C ALA A 161 -0.58 -11.73 -4.32
N ARG A 162 -0.40 -12.45 -5.43
CA ARG A 162 0.11 -11.94 -6.72
C ARG A 162 -0.98 -11.69 -7.76
N ARG A 163 -2.23 -12.00 -7.44
CA ARG A 163 -3.42 -11.77 -8.28
C ARG A 163 -4.28 -10.71 -7.59
N GLY A 164 -5.60 -10.85 -7.55
CA GLY A 164 -6.50 -9.93 -6.84
C GLY A 164 -6.31 -9.86 -5.32
N GLY A 165 -5.46 -10.74 -4.76
CA GLY A 165 -5.20 -10.84 -3.32
C GLY A 165 -6.40 -11.29 -2.51
N ALA A 166 -6.24 -11.35 -1.19
CA ALA A 166 -7.35 -11.63 -0.28
C ALA A 166 -8.48 -10.61 -0.43
N ALA A 167 -8.14 -9.33 -0.69
CA ALA A 167 -9.14 -8.28 -0.89
C ALA A 167 -10.10 -8.59 -2.05
N GLY A 168 -9.58 -9.01 -3.20
CA GLY A 168 -10.40 -9.41 -4.34
C GLY A 168 -11.30 -10.60 -4.03
N ALA A 169 -10.76 -11.61 -3.37
CA ALA A 169 -11.53 -12.80 -2.98
C ALA A 169 -12.63 -12.48 -1.97
N LEU A 170 -12.32 -11.75 -0.92
CA LEU A 170 -13.26 -11.36 0.13
C LEU A 170 -14.42 -10.49 -0.39
N THR A 171 -14.20 -9.73 -1.45
CA THR A 171 -15.19 -8.79 -1.98
C THR A 171 -15.84 -9.25 -3.29
N ASN A 172 -15.53 -10.49 -3.73
CA ASN A 172 -15.95 -10.99 -5.04
C ASN A 172 -15.57 -10.02 -6.18
N GLY A 173 -14.32 -9.54 -6.15
CA GLY A 173 -13.74 -8.68 -7.17
C GLY A 173 -14.19 -7.20 -7.12
N ARG A 174 -14.95 -6.77 -6.10
CA ARG A 174 -15.37 -5.36 -5.97
C ARG A 174 -14.26 -4.44 -5.50
N VAL A 175 -13.27 -4.98 -4.82
CA VAL A 175 -12.07 -4.28 -4.38
C VAL A 175 -10.88 -5.07 -4.91
N ASP A 176 -10.17 -4.55 -5.91
CA ASP A 176 -8.89 -5.10 -6.33
C ASP A 176 -7.80 -4.74 -5.31
N ARG A 177 -6.79 -5.60 -5.18
CA ARG A 177 -5.70 -5.36 -4.24
C ARG A 177 -4.89 -4.11 -4.59
N ALA A 178 -4.69 -3.84 -5.89
CA ALA A 178 -3.95 -2.65 -6.31
C ALA A 178 -4.74 -1.39 -5.96
N ASP A 179 -6.06 -1.38 -6.18
CA ASP A 179 -6.93 -0.25 -5.84
C ASP A 179 -6.96 0.00 -4.33
N ALA A 180 -7.05 -1.07 -3.54
CA ALA A 180 -7.02 -0.98 -2.07
C ALA A 180 -5.70 -0.37 -1.56
N LEU A 181 -4.57 -0.80 -2.13
CA LEU A 181 -3.26 -0.27 -1.79
C LEU A 181 -3.05 1.16 -2.34
N ALA A 182 -3.59 1.46 -3.52
CA ALA A 182 -3.54 2.80 -4.09
C ALA A 182 -4.28 3.83 -3.22
N ALA A 183 -5.41 3.44 -2.60
CA ALA A 183 -6.11 4.29 -1.63
C ALA A 183 -5.22 4.64 -0.42
N ALA A 184 -4.49 3.64 0.12
CA ALA A 184 -3.54 3.88 1.20
C ALA A 184 -2.41 4.83 0.78
N VAL A 185 -1.84 4.63 -0.42
CA VAL A 185 -0.77 5.49 -0.95
C VAL A 185 -1.28 6.90 -1.19
N ALA A 186 -2.47 7.08 -1.76
CA ALA A 186 -3.08 8.39 -1.98
C ALA A 186 -3.25 9.16 -0.65
N GLY A 187 -3.71 8.48 0.41
CA GLY A 187 -3.76 9.06 1.76
C GLY A 187 -2.38 9.45 2.28
N ALA A 188 -1.35 8.62 2.06
CA ALA A 188 0.02 8.89 2.49
C ALA A 188 0.68 10.04 1.68
N LEU A 189 0.24 10.30 0.46
CA LEU A 189 0.69 11.44 -0.35
C LEU A 189 0.11 12.77 0.10
N GLY A 190 -0.98 12.78 0.88
CA GLY A 190 -1.67 14.00 1.34
C GLY A 190 -0.74 15.11 1.83
N PRO A 191 0.23 14.86 2.75
CA PRO A 191 1.17 15.87 3.21
C PRO A 191 2.08 16.47 2.12
N PHE A 192 2.25 15.80 1.01
CA PHE A 192 3.08 16.24 -0.12
C PHE A 192 2.28 16.96 -1.19
N ALA A 193 1.01 16.57 -1.39
CA ALA A 193 0.15 17.05 -2.45
C ALA A 193 -0.76 18.21 -2.04
N SER A 194 -1.14 18.32 -0.76
CA SER A 194 -2.13 19.31 -0.30
C SER A 194 -1.49 20.47 0.44
N ASP A 195 -1.87 21.70 0.07
CA ASP A 195 -1.46 22.94 0.74
C ASP A 195 -1.96 23.02 2.21
N LEU A 196 -2.97 22.24 2.57
CA LEU A 196 -3.48 22.18 3.94
C LEU A 196 -2.39 21.76 4.95
N TYR A 197 -1.40 21.01 4.52
CA TYR A 197 -0.27 20.57 5.37
C TYR A 197 0.93 21.53 5.37
N ARG A 198 0.90 22.60 4.56
CA ARG A 198 1.98 23.60 4.45
C ARG A 198 1.79 24.79 5.37
N SER A 199 0.60 24.96 5.95
CA SER A 199 0.15 26.17 6.65
C SER A 199 0.19 26.05 8.18
N VAL A 200 1.00 25.13 8.74
CA VAL A 200 1.14 24.98 10.22
C VAL A 200 2.57 25.19 10.64
#